data_b1b747fd1a1f98d3fa7a174c528798d3
#
_entry.id   b1b747fd1a1f98d3fa7a174c528798d3
#
_cell.length_a   1.000
_cell.length_b   1.000
_cell.length_c   1.000
_cell.angle_alpha   90.00
_cell.angle_beta   90.00
_cell.angle_gamma   90.00
#
_symmetry.space_group_name_H-M   'P 1'
#
loop_
_entity.id
_entity.type
_entity.pdbx_description
1 polymer ?
#
loop_
_entity_poly.entity_id
_entity_poly.type
_entity_poly.pdbx_seq_one_letter_code
_entity_poly.pdbx_strand_id
1 'polypeptide(L)'
;APVRIPDGTAHYLEHKLFESPEKEAFARFAETGASCNAGTSYDSTRYYFSCSANFEKNLEILLDFVQHPYFTPENVEKERGIITQEITMYLDSPAWRVCMELYRDMFRNNPVRNDIAGSVESIALITDKLLYDVYDAYYDPSNMYLCIAGGFDLESAVEVCERCLLTRTGKNVVSIFE
;
A
#
# COMPACT_ATOMS: atom_id res chain seq x y z
N ALA A 1 -13.80 16.58 -12.92
CA ALA A 1 -14.22 17.03 -11.57
C ALA A 1 -13.40 16.28 -10.55
N PRO A 2 -13.04 16.85 -9.39
CA PRO A 2 -12.34 16.12 -8.34
C PRO A 2 -13.20 14.95 -7.86
N VAL A 3 -12.57 13.80 -7.65
CA VAL A 3 -13.22 12.61 -7.08
C VAL A 3 -12.80 12.52 -5.62
N ARG A 4 -13.79 12.45 -4.73
CA ARG A 4 -13.50 12.21 -3.31
C ARG A 4 -13.14 10.74 -3.12
N ILE A 5 -11.93 10.51 -2.59
CA ILE A 5 -11.45 9.19 -2.23
C ILE A 5 -11.93 8.91 -0.79
N PRO A 6 -12.61 7.77 -0.51
CA PRO A 6 -13.00 7.39 0.83
C PRO A 6 -11.79 7.25 1.76
N ASP A 7 -11.94 7.62 3.03
CA ASP A 7 -10.91 7.42 4.04
C ASP A 7 -10.61 5.91 4.17
N GLY A 8 -9.34 5.56 4.34
CA GLY A 8 -8.90 4.16 4.40
C GLY A 8 -8.46 3.58 3.05
N THR A 9 -8.68 4.27 1.92
CA THR A 9 -8.38 3.70 0.58
C THR A 9 -6.91 3.38 0.39
N ALA A 10 -5.97 4.19 0.88
CA ALA A 10 -4.54 3.93 0.75
C ALA A 10 -4.12 2.68 1.53
N HIS A 11 -4.62 2.51 2.75
CA HIS A 11 -4.39 1.33 3.58
C HIS A 11 -5.03 0.08 2.97
N TYR A 12 -6.25 0.21 2.45
CA TYR A 12 -6.93 -0.88 1.74
C TYR A 12 -6.13 -1.34 0.52
N LEU A 13 -5.61 -0.40 -0.25
CA LEU A 13 -4.80 -0.69 -1.43
C LEU A 13 -3.48 -1.36 -1.05
N GLU A 14 -2.87 -0.97 0.08
CA GLU A 14 -1.69 -1.63 0.64
C GLU A 14 -1.95 -3.13 0.85
N HIS A 15 -3.03 -3.50 1.53
CA HIS A 15 -3.40 -4.90 1.75
C HIS A 15 -3.59 -5.65 0.42
N LYS A 16 -4.26 -5.02 -0.52
CA LYS A 16 -4.64 -5.67 -1.78
C LYS A 16 -3.48 -5.90 -2.74
N LEU A 17 -2.40 -5.14 -2.67
CA LEU A 17 -1.26 -5.33 -3.57
C LEU A 17 -0.51 -6.64 -3.35
N PHE A 18 -0.60 -7.26 -2.17
CA PHE A 18 0.03 -8.56 -1.93
C PHE A 18 -0.66 -9.71 -2.65
N GLU A 19 -1.89 -9.54 -3.11
CA GLU A 19 -2.62 -10.57 -3.84
C GLU A 19 -2.24 -10.61 -5.33
N SER A 20 -2.21 -11.80 -5.87
CA SER A 20 -1.98 -12.05 -7.28
C SER A 20 -2.81 -13.26 -7.74
N PRO A 21 -3.11 -13.39 -9.05
CA PRO A 21 -3.90 -14.50 -9.56
C PRO A 21 -3.21 -15.87 -9.42
N GLU A 22 -1.89 -15.90 -9.38
CA GLU A 22 -1.11 -17.14 -9.33
C GLU A 22 -0.66 -17.46 -7.91
N LYS A 23 0.05 -16.54 -7.26
CA LYS A 23 0.65 -16.75 -5.95
C LYS A 23 0.90 -15.43 -5.23
N GLU A 24 0.33 -15.31 -4.04
CA GLU A 24 0.48 -14.14 -3.18
C GLU A 24 1.95 -13.80 -2.90
N ALA A 25 2.27 -12.52 -2.81
CA ALA A 25 3.63 -12.04 -2.61
C ALA A 25 4.26 -12.60 -1.32
N PHE A 26 3.52 -12.71 -0.22
CA PHE A 26 4.00 -13.34 1.02
C PHE A 26 4.51 -14.77 0.83
N ALA A 27 3.78 -15.57 0.07
CA ALA A 27 4.18 -16.94 -0.22
C ALA A 27 5.44 -17.00 -1.12
N ARG A 28 5.58 -16.06 -2.06
CA ARG A 28 6.78 -15.93 -2.91
C ARG A 28 8.01 -15.58 -2.09
N PHE A 29 7.92 -14.64 -1.15
CA PHE A 29 9.02 -14.28 -0.25
C PHE A 29 9.37 -15.43 0.72
N ALA A 30 8.38 -16.14 1.24
CA ALA A 30 8.62 -17.29 2.12
C ALA A 30 9.44 -18.39 1.43
N GLU A 31 9.25 -18.63 0.13
CA GLU A 31 10.04 -19.60 -0.64
C GLU A 31 11.53 -19.24 -0.76
N THR A 32 11.85 -17.95 -0.70
CA THR A 32 13.24 -17.46 -0.76
C THR A 32 13.88 -17.33 0.63
N GLY A 33 13.10 -17.55 1.69
CA GLY A 33 13.51 -17.36 3.08
C GLY A 33 13.53 -15.88 3.51
N ALA A 34 12.93 -14.98 2.73
CA ALA A 34 12.79 -13.58 3.08
C ALA A 34 11.52 -13.33 3.90
N SER A 35 11.55 -12.27 4.70
CA SER A 35 10.37 -11.67 5.31
C SER A 35 9.97 -10.41 4.55
N CYS A 36 8.67 -10.17 4.38
CA CYS A 36 8.17 -8.93 3.79
C CYS A 36 7.07 -8.33 4.66
N ASN A 37 6.88 -7.05 4.51
CA ASN A 37 5.82 -6.31 5.18
C ASN A 37 5.51 -5.03 4.40
N ALA A 38 4.47 -4.33 4.83
CA ALA A 38 4.13 -3.01 4.34
C ALA A 38 3.62 -2.11 5.48
N GLY A 39 3.35 -0.87 5.18
CA GLY A 39 2.75 0.05 6.14
C GLY A 39 2.36 1.35 5.46
N THR A 40 1.16 1.81 5.76
CA THR A 40 0.61 3.08 5.29
C THR A 40 0.67 4.12 6.40
N SER A 41 1.14 5.30 6.04
CA SER A 41 1.12 6.48 6.88
C SER A 41 0.27 7.59 6.25
N TYR A 42 0.29 8.79 6.84
CA TYR A 42 -0.52 9.92 6.33
C TYR A 42 -0.04 10.47 4.98
N ASP A 43 1.21 10.22 4.60
CA ASP A 43 1.86 10.78 3.43
C ASP A 43 2.49 9.75 2.50
N SER A 44 2.58 8.48 2.93
CA SER A 44 3.29 7.45 2.18
C SER A 44 2.80 6.04 2.49
N THR A 45 2.91 5.15 1.52
CA THR A 45 2.79 3.70 1.71
C THR A 45 4.13 3.07 1.35
N ARG A 46 4.62 2.16 2.19
CA ARG A 46 5.91 1.47 2.03
C ARG A 46 5.69 -0.02 1.92
N TYR A 47 6.38 -0.63 0.96
CA TYR A 47 6.47 -2.08 0.80
C TYR A 47 7.94 -2.45 0.94
N TYR A 48 8.28 -3.43 1.75
CA TYR A 48 9.67 -3.78 2.00
C TYR A 48 9.85 -5.27 2.29
N PHE A 49 11.06 -5.74 2.04
CA PHE A 49 11.49 -7.07 2.44
C PHE A 49 12.83 -7.01 3.18
N SER A 50 13.12 -8.07 3.89
CA SER A 50 14.42 -8.32 4.51
C SER A 50 14.85 -9.75 4.20
N CYS A 51 16.09 -9.93 3.76
CA CYS A 51 16.63 -11.23 3.41
C CYS A 51 18.12 -11.33 3.81
N SER A 52 18.58 -12.56 4.00
CA SER A 52 19.99 -12.89 4.17
C SER A 52 20.61 -13.60 2.96
N ALA A 53 19.76 -13.95 1.97
CA ALA A 53 20.15 -14.61 0.72
C ALA A 53 19.13 -14.29 -0.38
N ASN A 54 19.41 -14.65 -1.62
CA ASN A 54 18.52 -14.51 -2.78
C ASN A 54 18.04 -13.06 -3.00
N PHE A 55 18.93 -12.09 -2.81
CA PHE A 55 18.61 -10.66 -2.86
C PHE A 55 17.94 -10.29 -4.19
N GLU A 56 18.54 -10.64 -5.33
CA GLU A 56 18.03 -10.31 -6.66
C GLU A 56 16.62 -10.85 -6.87
N LYS A 57 16.39 -12.10 -6.45
CA LYS A 57 15.08 -12.74 -6.56
C LYS A 57 14.03 -12.04 -5.70
N ASN A 58 14.40 -11.63 -4.50
CA ASN A 58 13.51 -10.88 -3.62
C ASN A 58 13.21 -9.47 -4.14
N LEU A 59 14.20 -8.81 -4.74
CA LEU A 59 14.01 -7.52 -5.40
C LEU A 59 13.07 -7.65 -6.61
N GLU A 60 13.21 -8.70 -7.43
CA GLU A 60 12.25 -9.01 -8.51
C GLU A 60 10.83 -9.16 -7.97
N ILE A 61 10.65 -9.92 -6.88
CA ILE A 61 9.32 -10.13 -6.28
C ILE A 61 8.71 -8.80 -5.81
N LEU A 62 9.51 -7.94 -5.14
CA LEU A 62 9.05 -6.63 -4.69
C LEU A 62 8.60 -5.76 -5.86
N LEU A 63 9.45 -5.63 -6.87
CA LEU A 63 9.17 -4.80 -8.05
C LEU A 63 7.98 -5.34 -8.84
N ASP A 64 7.81 -6.66 -8.91
CA ASP A 64 6.73 -7.30 -9.63
C ASP A 64 5.38 -7.03 -8.98
N PHE A 65 5.18 -7.39 -7.70
CA PHE A 65 3.84 -7.27 -7.10
C PHE A 65 3.39 -5.82 -6.92
N VAL A 66 4.31 -4.89 -6.67
CA VAL A 66 3.97 -3.45 -6.57
C VAL A 66 3.52 -2.88 -7.91
N GLN A 67 3.95 -3.44 -9.04
CA GLN A 67 3.64 -2.95 -10.39
C GLN A 67 2.49 -3.69 -11.08
N HIS A 68 2.03 -4.83 -10.55
CA HIS A 68 0.99 -5.67 -11.15
C HIS A 68 -0.20 -5.86 -10.20
N PRO A 69 -1.04 -4.82 -10.01
CA PRO A 69 -2.19 -4.91 -9.12
C PRO A 69 -3.22 -5.93 -9.64
N TYR A 70 -3.82 -6.68 -8.72
CA TYR A 70 -4.86 -7.63 -9.02
C TYR A 70 -6.05 -7.44 -8.08
N PHE A 71 -7.04 -6.70 -8.54
CA PHE A 71 -8.25 -6.40 -7.77
C PHE A 71 -9.47 -6.99 -8.50
N THR A 72 -10.26 -7.77 -7.79
CA THR A 72 -11.55 -8.28 -8.24
C THR A 72 -12.63 -7.93 -7.21
N PRO A 73 -13.91 -7.86 -7.60
CA PRO A 73 -14.98 -7.61 -6.65
C PRO A 73 -14.95 -8.59 -5.46
N GLU A 74 -14.62 -9.87 -5.74
CA GLU A 74 -14.61 -10.94 -4.73
C GLU A 74 -13.47 -10.76 -3.73
N ASN A 75 -12.24 -10.47 -4.22
CA ASN A 75 -11.10 -10.32 -3.33
C ASN A 75 -11.14 -9.00 -2.56
N VAL A 76 -11.73 -7.95 -3.12
CA VAL A 76 -12.00 -6.71 -2.41
C VAL A 76 -13.02 -6.93 -1.29
N GLU A 77 -14.12 -7.63 -1.55
CA GLU A 77 -15.12 -7.92 -0.51
C GLU A 77 -14.56 -8.77 0.65
N LYS A 78 -13.74 -9.78 0.32
CA LYS A 78 -13.05 -10.60 1.33
C LYS A 78 -12.17 -9.74 2.24
N GLU A 79 -11.37 -8.84 1.68
CA GLU A 79 -10.46 -7.97 2.41
C GLU A 79 -11.19 -6.96 3.29
N ARG A 80 -12.37 -6.49 2.87
CA ARG A 80 -13.20 -5.60 3.67
C ARG A 80 -13.53 -6.19 5.04
N GLY A 81 -13.79 -7.50 5.11
CA GLY A 81 -14.00 -8.21 6.37
C GLY A 81 -12.78 -8.17 7.28
N ILE A 82 -11.60 -8.35 6.73
CA ILE A 82 -10.33 -8.35 7.47
C ILE A 82 -10.03 -6.95 8.01
N ILE A 83 -10.12 -5.91 7.16
CA ILE A 83 -9.89 -4.52 7.56
C ILE A 83 -10.94 -4.05 8.57
N THR A 84 -12.20 -4.50 8.45
CA THR A 84 -13.24 -4.20 9.47
C THR A 84 -12.85 -4.73 10.84
N GLN A 85 -12.27 -5.92 10.93
CA GLN A 85 -11.79 -6.48 12.19
C GLN A 85 -10.60 -5.68 12.74
N GLU A 86 -9.69 -5.25 11.87
CA GLU A 86 -8.55 -4.41 12.25
C GLU A 86 -9.01 -3.05 12.77
N ILE A 87 -9.93 -2.37 12.10
CA ILE A 87 -10.54 -1.11 12.58
C ILE A 87 -11.16 -1.31 13.97
N THR A 88 -11.89 -2.41 14.17
CA THR A 88 -12.50 -2.72 15.46
C THR A 88 -11.44 -2.90 16.55
N MET A 89 -10.36 -3.59 16.25
CA MET A 89 -9.22 -3.77 17.16
C MET A 89 -8.60 -2.42 17.57
N TYR A 90 -8.41 -1.49 16.64
CA TYR A 90 -7.93 -0.14 16.95
C TYR A 90 -8.93 0.63 17.82
N LEU A 91 -10.22 0.54 17.54
CA LEU A 91 -11.27 1.18 18.34
C LEU A 91 -11.34 0.65 19.78
N ASP A 92 -10.92 -0.58 20.02
CA ASP A 92 -10.83 -1.19 21.35
C ASP A 92 -9.56 -0.74 22.13
N SER A 93 -8.61 -0.09 21.45
CA SER A 93 -7.39 0.43 22.08
C SER A 93 -7.61 1.81 22.68
N PRO A 94 -7.56 1.99 24.02
CA PRO A 94 -7.71 3.30 24.65
C PRO A 94 -6.64 4.30 24.20
N ALA A 95 -5.40 3.85 24.03
CA ALA A 95 -4.29 4.70 23.59
C ALA A 95 -4.50 5.23 22.17
N TRP A 96 -4.98 4.37 21.26
CA TRP A 96 -5.32 4.77 19.89
C TRP A 96 -6.45 5.79 19.88
N ARG A 97 -7.52 5.54 20.63
CA ARG A 97 -8.67 6.46 20.71
C ARG A 97 -8.27 7.83 21.21
N VAL A 98 -7.47 7.91 22.30
CA VAL A 98 -6.97 9.19 22.82
C VAL A 98 -6.16 9.94 21.76
N CYS A 99 -5.28 9.25 21.04
CA CYS A 99 -4.48 9.85 20.00
C CYS A 99 -5.35 10.41 18.84
N MET A 100 -6.33 9.64 18.38
CA MET A 100 -7.22 10.07 17.30
C MET A 100 -8.15 11.21 17.70
N GLU A 101 -8.69 11.20 18.93
CA GLU A 101 -9.48 12.34 19.44
C GLU A 101 -8.61 13.60 19.59
N LEU A 102 -7.37 13.46 20.04
CA LEU A 102 -6.43 14.58 20.07
C LEU A 102 -6.21 15.18 18.69
N TYR A 103 -6.00 14.36 17.67
CA TYR A 103 -5.83 14.86 16.29
C TYR A 103 -7.09 15.53 15.75
N ARG A 104 -8.28 15.00 16.06
CA ARG A 104 -9.56 15.62 15.69
C ARG A 104 -9.78 16.98 16.31
N ASP A 105 -9.34 17.15 17.56
CA ASP A 105 -9.44 18.42 18.28
C ASP A 105 -8.38 19.44 17.84
N MET A 106 -7.16 18.98 17.55
CA MET A 106 -6.06 19.84 17.12
C MET A 106 -6.19 20.35 15.68
N PHE A 107 -6.71 19.50 14.79
CA PHE A 107 -6.76 19.78 13.35
C PHE A 107 -8.19 19.89 12.85
N ARG A 108 -8.54 21.04 12.29
CA ARG A 108 -9.88 21.28 11.77
C ARG A 108 -10.07 20.68 10.37
N ASN A 109 -9.14 20.93 9.47
CA ASN A 109 -9.24 20.61 8.03
C ASN A 109 -8.13 19.64 7.56
N ASN A 110 -7.06 19.46 8.33
CA ASN A 110 -5.96 18.59 7.92
C ASN A 110 -6.41 17.11 7.95
N PRO A 111 -6.12 16.34 6.89
CA PRO A 111 -6.47 14.91 6.82
C PRO A 111 -5.91 14.03 7.95
N VAL A 112 -4.88 14.48 8.67
CA VAL A 112 -4.31 13.76 9.82
C VAL A 112 -5.34 13.46 10.92
N ARG A 113 -6.46 14.18 10.93
CA ARG A 113 -7.58 13.93 11.84
C ARG A 113 -8.39 12.67 11.53
N ASN A 114 -8.22 12.11 10.33
CA ASN A 114 -8.90 10.90 9.89
C ASN A 114 -8.01 9.69 10.18
N ASP A 115 -8.61 8.56 10.55
CA ASP A 115 -7.87 7.33 10.75
C ASP A 115 -7.33 6.81 9.41
N ILE A 116 -6.09 6.33 9.39
CA ILE A 116 -5.44 5.76 8.19
C ILE A 116 -6.20 4.55 7.68
N ALA A 117 -6.72 3.72 8.58
CA ALA A 117 -7.55 2.56 8.22
C ALA A 117 -8.97 2.97 7.75
N GLY A 118 -9.35 4.23 7.95
CA GLY A 118 -10.68 4.70 7.69
C GLY A 118 -11.70 4.30 8.75
N SER A 119 -12.97 4.22 8.35
CA SER A 119 -14.06 3.68 9.16
C SER A 119 -14.78 2.56 8.41
N VAL A 120 -15.57 1.76 9.11
CA VAL A 120 -16.37 0.68 8.49
C VAL A 120 -17.25 1.24 7.37
N GLU A 121 -17.82 2.44 7.57
CA GLU A 121 -18.67 3.11 6.58
C GLU A 121 -17.86 3.60 5.38
N SER A 122 -16.67 4.13 5.59
CA SER A 122 -15.83 4.64 4.49
C SER A 122 -15.27 3.51 3.64
N ILE A 123 -14.78 2.42 4.25
CA ILE A 123 -14.25 1.28 3.50
C ILE A 123 -15.33 0.50 2.76
N ALA A 124 -16.60 0.59 3.19
CA ALA A 124 -17.74 0.00 2.47
C ALA A 124 -17.95 0.61 1.07
N LEU A 125 -17.44 1.81 0.84
CA LEU A 125 -17.53 2.52 -0.45
C LEU A 125 -16.40 2.14 -1.41
N ILE A 126 -15.40 1.40 -0.94
CA ILE A 126 -14.23 1.03 -1.74
C ILE A 126 -14.61 -0.14 -2.66
N THR A 127 -14.32 0.02 -3.93
CA THR A 127 -14.55 -0.97 -4.98
C THR A 127 -13.24 -1.29 -5.69
N ASP A 128 -13.19 -2.42 -6.39
CA ASP A 128 -12.08 -2.80 -7.27
C ASP A 128 -11.75 -1.69 -8.29
N LYS A 129 -12.77 -1.12 -8.92
CA LYS A 129 -12.61 0.00 -9.86
C LYS A 129 -11.96 1.21 -9.18
N LEU A 130 -12.41 1.59 -7.98
CA LEU A 130 -11.81 2.70 -7.24
C LEU A 130 -10.34 2.42 -6.89
N LEU A 131 -10.02 1.20 -6.47
CA LEU A 131 -8.64 0.80 -6.20
C LEU A 131 -7.74 0.90 -7.44
N TYR A 132 -8.21 0.47 -8.62
CA TYR A 132 -7.49 0.67 -9.86
C TYR A 132 -7.33 2.16 -10.21
N ASP A 133 -8.39 2.97 -10.07
CA ASP A 133 -8.34 4.41 -10.33
C ASP A 133 -7.29 5.11 -9.43
N VAL A 134 -7.24 4.74 -8.13
CA VAL A 134 -6.26 5.27 -7.16
C VAL A 134 -4.85 4.73 -7.44
N TYR A 135 -4.71 3.45 -7.74
CA TYR A 135 -3.45 2.86 -8.13
C TYR A 135 -2.85 3.56 -9.35
N ASP A 136 -3.62 3.74 -10.40
CA ASP A 136 -3.20 4.42 -11.63
C ASP A 136 -2.82 5.89 -11.40
N ALA A 137 -3.42 6.52 -10.37
CA ALA A 137 -3.13 7.89 -10.03
C ALA A 137 -1.83 8.06 -9.22
N TYR A 138 -1.57 7.18 -8.27
CA TYR A 138 -0.51 7.37 -7.27
C TYR A 138 0.67 6.41 -7.40
N TYR A 139 0.49 5.21 -7.99
CA TYR A 139 1.55 4.20 -8.16
C TYR A 139 2.26 4.35 -9.50
N ASP A 140 2.73 5.54 -9.75
CA ASP A 140 3.56 5.86 -10.91
C ASP A 140 5.03 5.89 -10.48
N PRO A 141 5.98 5.34 -11.27
CA PRO A 141 7.41 5.37 -10.93
C PRO A 141 7.94 6.78 -10.64
N SER A 142 7.37 7.82 -11.24
CA SER A 142 7.74 9.21 -10.95
C SER A 142 7.33 9.70 -9.56
N ASN A 143 6.43 8.98 -8.89
CA ASN A 143 5.95 9.24 -7.53
C ASN A 143 6.46 8.20 -6.52
N MET A 144 7.48 7.42 -6.87
CA MET A 144 7.99 6.33 -6.04
C MET A 144 9.50 6.47 -5.79
N TYR A 145 9.95 5.93 -4.69
CA TYR A 145 11.36 5.80 -4.33
C TYR A 145 11.68 4.35 -4.01
N LEU A 146 12.76 3.85 -4.60
CA LEU A 146 13.36 2.57 -4.22
C LEU A 146 14.59 2.85 -3.36
N CYS A 147 14.62 2.27 -2.16
CA CYS A 147 15.75 2.37 -1.25
C CYS A 147 16.22 0.96 -0.91
N ILE A 148 17.51 0.69 -1.11
CA ILE A 148 18.15 -0.59 -0.82
C ILE A 148 19.29 -0.34 0.16
N ALA A 149 19.32 -1.12 1.25
CA ALA A 149 20.37 -1.03 2.26
C ALA A 149 20.84 -2.42 2.68
N GLY A 150 22.14 -2.63 2.76
CA GLY A 150 22.73 -3.90 3.16
C GLY A 150 23.97 -4.28 2.35
N GLY A 151 24.37 -5.53 2.43
CA GLY A 151 25.47 -6.09 1.65
C GLY A 151 24.95 -6.70 0.35
N PHE A 152 25.00 -5.96 -0.74
CA PHE A 152 24.58 -6.40 -2.08
C PHE A 152 25.54 -5.86 -3.15
N ASP A 153 25.51 -6.45 -4.34
CA ASP A 153 26.22 -5.93 -5.50
C ASP A 153 25.38 -4.85 -6.20
N LEU A 154 25.95 -3.67 -6.37
CA LEU A 154 25.23 -2.52 -6.93
C LEU A 154 24.87 -2.72 -8.40
N GLU A 155 25.78 -3.28 -9.20
CA GLU A 155 25.56 -3.48 -10.63
C GLU A 155 24.42 -4.48 -10.83
N SER A 156 24.44 -5.59 -10.10
CA SER A 156 23.38 -6.60 -10.08
C SER A 156 22.02 -6.00 -9.68
N ALA A 157 22.00 -5.14 -8.65
CA ALA A 157 20.77 -4.47 -8.23
C ALA A 157 20.20 -3.54 -9.33
N VAL A 158 21.06 -2.78 -10.01
CA VAL A 158 20.66 -1.91 -11.12
C VAL A 158 20.13 -2.73 -12.28
N GLU A 159 20.79 -3.83 -12.67
CA GLU A 159 20.33 -4.72 -13.74
C GLU A 159 18.93 -5.29 -13.45
N VAL A 160 18.66 -5.70 -12.20
CA VAL A 160 17.32 -6.16 -11.80
C VAL A 160 16.31 -5.03 -11.95
N CYS A 161 16.62 -3.82 -11.49
CA CYS A 161 15.74 -2.67 -11.63
C CYS A 161 15.45 -2.34 -13.09
N GLU A 162 16.46 -2.27 -13.94
CA GLU A 162 16.30 -1.97 -15.38
C GLU A 162 15.44 -3.00 -16.09
N ARG A 163 15.56 -4.27 -15.72
CA ARG A 163 14.78 -5.36 -16.30
C ARG A 163 13.33 -5.39 -15.81
N CYS A 164 13.09 -5.06 -14.53
CA CYS A 164 11.80 -5.27 -13.87
C CYS A 164 10.93 -4.01 -13.80
N LEU A 165 11.51 -2.81 -13.92
CA LEU A 165 10.72 -1.58 -13.86
C LEU A 165 9.95 -1.36 -15.15
N LEU A 166 8.64 -1.20 -14.99
CA LEU A 166 7.76 -0.85 -16.11
C LEU A 166 7.88 0.64 -16.43
N THR A 167 8.03 0.96 -17.71
CA THR A 167 7.95 2.34 -18.17
C THR A 167 6.48 2.76 -18.21
N ARG A 168 6.06 3.64 -17.32
CA ARG A 168 4.74 4.27 -17.35
C ARG A 168 4.88 5.76 -17.65
N THR A 169 3.94 6.29 -18.42
CA THR A 169 3.79 7.74 -18.59
C THR A 169 2.87 8.24 -17.49
N GLY A 170 3.46 8.92 -16.50
CA GLY A 170 2.74 9.41 -15.34
C GLY A 170 1.53 10.29 -15.68
N LYS A 171 0.45 10.10 -14.98
CA LYS A 171 -0.66 11.06 -14.94
C LYS A 171 -0.29 12.14 -13.92
N ASN A 172 -0.29 13.41 -14.33
CA ASN A 172 -0.17 14.51 -13.38
C ASN A 172 -1.40 14.53 -12.46
N VAL A 173 -1.23 14.01 -11.25
CA VAL A 173 -2.25 14.04 -10.21
C VAL A 173 -2.01 15.26 -9.34
N VAL A 174 -3.00 16.12 -9.24
CA VAL A 174 -2.99 17.24 -8.30
C VAL A 174 -3.87 16.85 -7.12
N SER A 175 -3.26 16.64 -5.96
CA SER A 175 -3.99 16.47 -4.71
C SER A 175 -4.45 17.85 -4.21
N ILE A 176 -5.75 18.02 -4.04
CA ILE A 176 -6.34 19.23 -3.45
C ILE A 176 -6.64 18.90 -1.98
N PHE A 177 -5.89 19.53 -1.08
CA PHE A 177 -6.19 19.55 0.35
C PHE A 177 -6.99 20.81 0.64
N GLU A 178 -8.24 20.68 1.09
CA GLU A 178 -9.08 21.78 1.54
C GLU A 178 -8.87 22.09 3.03
#